data_cb72de7b18a32ad6f78258fd615b1615
#
_entry.id   cb72de7b18a32ad6f78258fd615b1615
#
_cell.length_a   1.000
_cell.length_b   1.000
_cell.length_c   1.000
_cell.angle_alpha   90.00
_cell.angle_beta   90.00
_cell.angle_gamma   90.00
#
_symmetry.space_group_name_H-M   'P 1'
#
loop_
_entity.id
_entity.type
_entity.pdbx_description
1 polymer ?
#
loop_
_entity_poly.entity_id
_entity_poly.type
_entity_poly.pdbx_seq_one_letter_code
_entity_poly.pdbx_strand_id
1 'polypeptide(L)'
;EDKAILVFDGDKVTKIHPDVIFPVLHGEFGEDGTIQGLFELSGIPYVGMGVMASANGMDKTSSKIVFASADIPQADWVVVNKTDNFEDKMDEIENKLGYPCFVKSARTGSSVGVGKAHDRKELKAALENAAQFDRKILVEENIDGHEVECAVLGNEDVKAATVGEIMPTVEFYDFDAKYNDNSTELQIPADLPKETIEQIREYACLLYTSPSPRDT
;
A
#
# COMPACT_ATOMS: atom_id res chain seq x y z
N GLU A 1 -14.18 26.82 -19.22
CA GLU A 1 -14.11 25.48 -19.80
C GLU A 1 -15.11 24.57 -19.10
N ASP A 2 -15.78 23.69 -19.86
CA ASP A 2 -16.86 22.84 -19.38
C ASP A 2 -16.27 21.59 -18.69
N LYS A 3 -16.27 21.58 -17.35
CA LYS A 3 -15.77 20.46 -16.55
C LYS A 3 -16.88 19.42 -16.38
N ALA A 4 -16.90 18.39 -17.24
CA ALA A 4 -17.95 17.39 -17.22
C ALA A 4 -17.41 15.98 -17.49
N ILE A 5 -18.04 15.00 -16.89
CA ILE A 5 -17.91 13.58 -17.25
C ILE A 5 -18.92 13.30 -18.37
N LEU A 6 -18.44 12.76 -19.46
CA LEU A 6 -19.29 12.35 -20.58
C LEU A 6 -19.58 10.84 -20.47
N VAL A 7 -20.84 10.50 -20.35
CA VAL A 7 -21.30 9.11 -20.36
C VAL A 7 -21.91 8.82 -21.72
N PHE A 8 -21.37 7.83 -22.43
CA PHE A 8 -21.84 7.38 -23.74
C PHE A 8 -22.68 6.12 -23.56
N ASP A 9 -23.92 6.16 -24.08
CA ASP A 9 -24.84 5.02 -24.12
C ASP A 9 -25.40 4.92 -25.54
N GLY A 10 -24.74 4.13 -26.38
CA GLY A 10 -24.98 4.14 -27.82
C GLY A 10 -24.75 5.53 -28.42
N ASP A 11 -25.77 6.06 -29.11
CA ASP A 11 -25.72 7.41 -29.70
C ASP A 11 -26.06 8.53 -28.68
N LYS A 12 -26.47 8.18 -27.48
CA LYS A 12 -26.80 9.14 -26.42
C LYS A 12 -25.58 9.54 -25.62
N VAL A 13 -25.37 10.84 -25.47
CA VAL A 13 -24.34 11.41 -24.62
C VAL A 13 -25.00 12.16 -23.48
N THR A 14 -24.66 11.77 -22.24
CA THR A 14 -25.10 12.47 -21.04
C THR A 14 -23.90 13.18 -20.41
N LYS A 15 -24.05 14.45 -20.07
CA LYS A 15 -23.06 15.23 -19.33
C LYS A 15 -23.40 15.21 -17.84
N ILE A 16 -22.41 14.89 -17.03
CA ILE A 16 -22.48 14.97 -15.56
C ILE A 16 -21.46 16.00 -15.11
N HIS A 17 -21.90 17.00 -14.36
CA HIS A 17 -21.05 18.04 -13.77
C HIS A 17 -20.90 17.76 -12.26
N PRO A 18 -19.90 17.00 -11.84
CA PRO A 18 -19.66 16.75 -10.43
C PRO A 18 -18.99 17.96 -9.78
N ASP A 19 -19.39 18.29 -8.55
CA ASP A 19 -18.71 19.27 -7.72
C ASP A 19 -17.40 18.68 -7.16
N VAL A 20 -17.40 17.38 -6.88
CA VAL A 20 -16.26 16.63 -6.36
C VAL A 20 -16.35 15.16 -6.81
N ILE A 21 -15.21 14.54 -7.03
CA ILE A 21 -15.08 13.11 -7.30
C ILE A 21 -14.61 12.40 -6.04
N PHE A 22 -15.31 11.32 -5.66
CA PHE A 22 -14.88 10.42 -4.59
C PHE A 22 -14.58 9.06 -5.20
N PRO A 23 -13.30 8.79 -5.59
CA PRO A 23 -12.93 7.54 -6.22
C PRO A 23 -12.92 6.41 -5.20
N VAL A 24 -13.66 5.34 -5.49
CA VAL A 24 -13.62 4.07 -4.75
C VAL A 24 -13.05 3.03 -5.70
N LEU A 25 -11.75 3.12 -5.92
CA LEU A 25 -10.99 2.31 -6.86
C LEU A 25 -9.85 1.62 -6.12
N HIS A 26 -9.46 0.43 -6.57
CA HIS A 26 -8.40 -0.36 -5.94
C HIS A 26 -7.33 -0.77 -6.95
N GLY A 27 -6.08 -0.76 -6.52
CA GLY A 27 -4.94 -1.28 -7.27
C GLY A 27 -4.50 -0.40 -8.44
N GLU A 28 -4.02 -1.07 -9.47
CA GLU A 28 -3.46 -0.43 -10.67
C GLU A 28 -4.47 0.50 -11.34
N PHE A 29 -3.99 1.65 -11.81
CA PHE A 29 -4.74 2.78 -12.37
C PHE A 29 -5.64 3.52 -11.37
N GLY A 30 -6.11 2.88 -10.30
CA GLY A 30 -6.99 3.48 -9.29
C GLY A 30 -6.26 4.19 -8.16
N GLU A 31 -5.12 3.65 -7.73
CA GLU A 31 -4.38 4.11 -6.54
C GLU A 31 -2.94 4.55 -6.85
N ASP A 32 -2.46 4.41 -8.08
CA ASP A 32 -1.07 4.61 -8.51
C ASP A 32 -0.76 5.99 -9.09
N GLY A 33 -1.67 6.94 -8.98
CA GLY A 33 -1.53 8.29 -9.53
C GLY A 33 -2.11 8.46 -10.94
N THR A 34 -2.46 7.37 -11.63
CA THR A 34 -2.94 7.43 -13.02
C THR A 34 -4.29 8.13 -13.12
N ILE A 35 -5.29 7.68 -12.38
CA ILE A 35 -6.61 8.32 -12.37
C ILE A 35 -6.56 9.70 -11.73
N GLN A 36 -5.70 9.91 -10.73
CA GLN A 36 -5.49 11.20 -10.09
C GLN A 36 -4.94 12.21 -11.10
N GLY A 37 -4.04 11.80 -12.00
CA GLY A 37 -3.56 12.64 -13.10
C GLY A 37 -4.70 13.06 -14.07
N LEU A 38 -5.66 12.17 -14.32
CA LEU A 38 -6.85 12.52 -15.09
C LEU A 38 -7.72 13.55 -14.37
N PHE A 39 -7.91 13.41 -13.07
CA PHE A 39 -8.67 14.36 -12.26
C PHE A 39 -8.00 15.74 -12.23
N GLU A 40 -6.66 15.78 -12.07
CA GLU A 40 -5.89 17.03 -12.17
C GLU A 40 -6.10 17.73 -13.53
N LEU A 41 -5.97 16.98 -14.62
CA LEU A 41 -6.18 17.52 -15.98
C LEU A 41 -7.62 18.00 -16.21
N SER A 42 -8.61 17.36 -15.59
CA SER A 42 -10.01 17.77 -15.67
C SER A 42 -10.30 19.03 -14.86
N GLY A 43 -9.47 19.33 -13.86
CA GLY A 43 -9.65 20.41 -12.91
C GLY A 43 -10.89 20.22 -12.02
N ILE A 44 -11.38 18.98 -11.86
CA ILE A 44 -12.47 18.64 -10.94
C ILE A 44 -11.84 18.23 -9.61
N PRO A 45 -12.24 18.83 -8.49
CA PRO A 45 -11.77 18.43 -7.17
C PRO A 45 -12.06 16.95 -6.89
N TYR A 46 -11.16 16.28 -6.17
CA TYR A 46 -11.36 14.89 -5.78
C TYR A 46 -10.87 14.61 -4.37
N VAL A 47 -11.41 13.55 -3.77
CA VAL A 47 -11.01 13.05 -2.45
C VAL A 47 -9.88 12.06 -2.61
N GLY A 48 -8.86 12.16 -1.77
CA GLY A 48 -7.72 11.25 -1.74
C GLY A 48 -6.39 11.94 -2.01
N MET A 49 -5.36 11.15 -2.13
CA MET A 49 -4.00 11.66 -2.36
C MET A 49 -3.81 12.15 -3.79
N GLY A 50 -2.93 13.14 -3.98
CA GLY A 50 -2.54 13.63 -5.30
C GLY A 50 -1.66 12.62 -6.06
N VAL A 51 -1.33 12.96 -7.31
CA VAL A 51 -0.61 12.08 -8.26
C VAL A 51 0.67 11.49 -7.67
N MET A 52 1.55 12.33 -7.13
CA MET A 52 2.85 11.89 -6.65
C MET A 52 2.75 11.05 -5.38
N ALA A 53 1.87 11.44 -4.45
CA ALA A 53 1.64 10.68 -3.24
C ALA A 53 1.05 9.30 -3.55
N SER A 54 0.10 9.21 -4.47
CA SER A 54 -0.47 7.95 -4.96
C SER A 54 0.58 7.06 -5.61
N ALA A 55 1.40 7.61 -6.51
CA ALA A 55 2.47 6.87 -7.18
C ALA A 55 3.54 6.34 -6.20
N ASN A 56 3.95 7.17 -5.24
CA ASN A 56 4.89 6.75 -4.20
C ASN A 56 4.27 5.71 -3.26
N GLY A 57 3.03 5.92 -2.84
CA GLY A 57 2.31 5.01 -1.94
C GLY A 57 2.09 3.62 -2.57
N MET A 58 1.84 3.57 -3.88
CA MET A 58 1.67 2.30 -4.59
C MET A 58 2.97 1.52 -4.74
N ASP A 59 4.09 2.18 -4.96
CA ASP A 59 5.41 1.53 -5.05
C ASP A 59 6.01 1.34 -3.65
N LYS A 60 5.89 0.11 -3.11
CA LYS A 60 6.37 -0.24 -1.78
C LYS A 60 7.84 0.10 -1.55
N THR A 61 8.68 0.04 -2.58
CA THR A 61 10.10 0.37 -2.45
C THR A 61 10.33 1.88 -2.35
N SER A 62 9.54 2.67 -3.07
CA SER A 62 9.56 4.14 -2.97
C SER A 62 9.01 4.60 -1.62
N SER A 63 7.90 4.00 -1.16
CA SER A 63 7.34 4.26 0.17
C SER A 63 8.38 4.03 1.27
N LYS A 64 9.12 2.90 1.22
CA LYS A 64 10.19 2.59 2.18
C LYS A 64 11.25 3.69 2.27
N ILE A 65 11.66 4.22 1.15
CA ILE A 65 12.66 5.31 1.08
C ILE A 65 12.09 6.60 1.70
N VAL A 66 10.85 6.95 1.37
CA VAL A 66 10.17 8.14 1.92
C VAL A 66 10.02 8.00 3.43
N PHE A 67 9.54 6.86 3.91
CA PHE A 67 9.35 6.62 5.34
C PHE A 67 10.67 6.61 6.11
N ALA A 68 11.73 6.04 5.54
CA ALA A 68 13.06 6.11 6.13
C ALA A 68 13.58 7.55 6.25
N SER A 69 13.27 8.42 5.28
CA SER A 69 13.68 9.84 5.34
C SER A 69 12.92 10.64 6.41
N ALA A 70 11.80 10.12 6.90
CA ALA A 70 10.99 10.69 7.97
C ALA A 70 11.21 9.97 9.33
N ASP A 71 12.23 9.13 9.44
CA ASP A 71 12.55 8.35 10.63
C ASP A 71 11.38 7.47 11.13
N ILE A 72 10.49 7.05 10.21
CA ILE A 72 9.37 6.17 10.55
C ILE A 72 9.89 4.73 10.65
N PRO A 73 9.68 4.05 11.78
CA PRO A 73 10.08 2.66 11.96
C PRO A 73 9.40 1.75 10.94
N GLN A 74 10.16 0.81 10.39
CA GLN A 74 9.64 -0.14 9.40
C GLN A 74 10.49 -1.41 9.38
N ALA A 75 9.93 -2.49 8.87
CA ALA A 75 10.64 -3.74 8.65
C ALA A 75 11.88 -3.54 7.78
N ASP A 76 12.97 -4.24 8.06
CA ASP A 76 14.13 -4.29 7.18
C ASP A 76 13.78 -4.92 5.83
N TRP A 77 14.45 -4.47 4.77
CA TRP A 77 14.11 -4.92 3.42
C TRP A 77 15.30 -5.04 2.48
N VAL A 78 15.11 -5.83 1.42
CA VAL A 78 15.99 -5.93 0.25
C VAL A 78 15.16 -5.72 -1.01
N VAL A 79 15.70 -4.93 -1.94
CA VAL A 79 15.09 -4.75 -3.27
C VAL A 79 15.75 -5.70 -4.27
N VAL A 80 14.91 -6.41 -5.01
CA VAL A 80 15.34 -7.32 -6.09
C VAL A 80 14.68 -6.87 -7.40
N ASN A 81 15.48 -6.74 -8.46
CA ASN A 81 14.93 -6.51 -9.79
C ASN A 81 14.82 -7.83 -10.54
N LYS A 82 13.83 -7.97 -11.39
CA LYS A 82 13.61 -9.17 -12.22
C LYS A 82 14.84 -9.57 -13.04
N THR A 83 15.73 -8.63 -13.33
CA THR A 83 16.96 -8.83 -14.11
C THR A 83 18.18 -9.17 -13.24
N ASP A 84 18.05 -9.15 -11.93
CA ASP A 84 19.15 -9.48 -11.02
C ASP A 84 19.42 -10.99 -11.02
N ASN A 85 20.62 -11.38 -10.63
CA ASN A 85 20.91 -12.77 -10.33
C ASN A 85 20.25 -13.15 -9.00
N PHE A 86 19.22 -13.98 -9.05
CA PHE A 86 18.46 -14.36 -7.85
C PHE A 86 19.29 -15.13 -6.83
N GLU A 87 20.31 -15.90 -7.24
CA GLU A 87 21.16 -16.61 -6.28
C GLU A 87 21.96 -15.62 -5.42
N ASP A 88 22.58 -14.60 -6.05
CA ASP A 88 23.31 -13.55 -5.32
C ASP A 88 22.37 -12.75 -4.41
N LYS A 89 21.15 -12.47 -4.89
CA LYS A 89 20.14 -11.75 -4.10
C LYS A 89 19.61 -12.57 -2.94
N MET A 90 19.45 -13.86 -3.10
CA MET A 90 19.06 -14.75 -1.99
C MET A 90 20.13 -14.78 -0.91
N ASP A 91 21.41 -14.79 -1.26
CA ASP A 91 22.49 -14.67 -0.27
C ASP A 91 22.43 -13.35 0.51
N GLU A 92 22.13 -12.23 -0.17
CA GLU A 92 21.92 -10.91 0.47
C GLU A 92 20.73 -10.95 1.44
N ILE A 93 19.60 -11.53 1.01
CA ILE A 93 18.36 -11.63 1.78
C ILE A 93 18.59 -12.50 3.02
N GLU A 94 19.19 -13.67 2.86
CA GLU A 94 19.49 -14.59 3.98
C GLU A 94 20.38 -13.93 5.03
N ASN A 95 21.40 -13.19 4.60
CA ASN A 95 22.33 -12.52 5.51
C ASN A 95 21.71 -11.31 6.22
N LYS A 96 20.80 -10.59 5.57
CA LYS A 96 20.22 -9.36 6.10
C LYS A 96 18.93 -9.59 6.87
N LEU A 97 18.02 -10.41 6.34
CA LEU A 97 16.66 -10.58 6.85
C LEU A 97 16.45 -11.91 7.54
N GLY A 98 17.09 -12.97 7.07
CA GLY A 98 16.84 -14.34 7.53
C GLY A 98 15.47 -14.87 7.12
N TYR A 99 14.99 -15.89 7.87
CA TYR A 99 13.70 -16.52 7.65
C TYR A 99 12.84 -16.54 8.91
N PRO A 100 11.51 -16.52 8.79
CA PRO A 100 10.76 -16.33 7.54
C PRO A 100 10.89 -14.91 7.01
N CYS A 101 10.68 -14.72 5.69
CA CYS A 101 10.62 -13.40 5.08
C CYS A 101 9.44 -13.31 4.10
N PHE A 102 9.01 -12.09 3.80
CA PHE A 102 7.93 -11.81 2.87
C PHE A 102 8.46 -11.29 1.55
N VAL A 103 8.05 -11.91 0.46
CA VAL A 103 8.36 -11.48 -0.92
C VAL A 103 7.12 -10.83 -1.51
N LYS A 104 7.24 -9.61 -2.03
CA LYS A 104 6.11 -8.81 -2.51
C LYS A 104 6.45 -8.15 -3.85
N SER A 105 5.54 -8.20 -4.81
CA SER A 105 5.62 -7.32 -5.98
C SER A 105 5.53 -5.86 -5.54
N ALA A 106 6.39 -4.97 -6.05
CA ALA A 106 6.51 -3.62 -5.51
C ALA A 106 5.27 -2.76 -5.78
N ARG A 107 4.64 -2.89 -6.96
CA ARG A 107 3.57 -2.00 -7.44
C ARG A 107 2.22 -2.69 -7.65
N THR A 108 1.99 -3.83 -7.00
CA THR A 108 0.69 -4.50 -7.01
C THR A 108 -0.03 -4.29 -5.68
N GLY A 109 -1.35 -4.17 -5.74
CA GLY A 109 -2.22 -4.14 -4.57
C GLY A 109 -2.76 -5.52 -4.18
N SER A 110 -3.60 -5.55 -3.14
CA SER A 110 -4.43 -6.70 -2.75
C SER A 110 -3.69 -8.03 -2.65
N SER A 111 -2.45 -8.02 -2.14
CA SER A 111 -1.61 -9.21 -1.94
C SER A 111 -1.28 -10.00 -3.23
N VAL A 112 -1.45 -9.42 -4.41
CA VAL A 112 -1.07 -10.05 -5.68
C VAL A 112 0.46 -10.16 -5.76
N GLY A 113 0.98 -11.36 -6.03
CA GLY A 113 2.42 -11.63 -6.10
C GLY A 113 3.12 -11.54 -4.75
N VAL A 114 2.40 -11.77 -3.64
CA VAL A 114 2.96 -11.85 -2.29
C VAL A 114 3.13 -13.31 -1.89
N GLY A 115 4.24 -13.63 -1.20
CA GLY A 115 4.52 -14.94 -0.65
C GLY A 115 5.38 -14.85 0.61
N LYS A 116 5.16 -15.76 1.55
CA LYS A 116 6.02 -15.96 2.73
C LYS A 116 6.99 -17.09 2.43
N ALA A 117 8.25 -16.92 2.75
CA ALA A 117 9.29 -17.91 2.53
C ALA A 117 9.94 -18.30 3.86
N HIS A 118 10.02 -19.60 4.15
CA HIS A 118 10.60 -20.17 5.37
C HIS A 118 11.99 -20.77 5.12
N ASP A 119 12.37 -20.93 3.87
CA ASP A 119 13.67 -21.42 3.46
C ASP A 119 14.07 -20.90 2.06
N ARG A 120 15.29 -21.21 1.64
CA ARG A 120 15.85 -20.78 0.35
C ARG A 120 15.03 -21.28 -0.85
N LYS A 121 14.45 -22.48 -0.77
CA LYS A 121 13.65 -23.04 -1.85
C LYS A 121 12.34 -22.27 -2.03
N GLU A 122 11.67 -21.97 -0.93
CA GLU A 122 10.45 -21.15 -0.93
C GLU A 122 10.75 -19.72 -1.37
N LEU A 123 11.87 -19.13 -0.90
CA LEU A 123 12.32 -17.81 -1.32
C LEU A 123 12.50 -17.74 -2.84
N LYS A 124 13.18 -18.73 -3.44
CA LYS A 124 13.36 -18.78 -4.89
C LYS A 124 12.02 -18.81 -5.62
N ALA A 125 11.12 -19.69 -5.21
CA ALA A 125 9.79 -19.81 -5.81
C ALA A 125 8.97 -18.52 -5.67
N ALA A 126 9.04 -17.86 -4.50
CA ALA A 126 8.36 -16.60 -4.25
C ALA A 126 8.93 -15.46 -5.11
N LEU A 127 10.24 -15.36 -5.28
CA LEU A 127 10.87 -14.39 -6.18
C LEU A 127 10.46 -14.59 -7.64
N GLU A 128 10.48 -15.85 -8.12
CA GLU A 128 10.04 -16.22 -9.46
C GLU A 128 8.56 -15.90 -9.69
N ASN A 129 7.72 -16.12 -8.69
CA ASN A 129 6.30 -15.74 -8.75
C ASN A 129 6.12 -14.22 -8.78
N ALA A 130 6.71 -13.49 -7.86
CA ALA A 130 6.59 -12.02 -7.79
C ALA A 130 7.09 -11.33 -9.08
N ALA A 131 8.13 -11.88 -9.70
CA ALA A 131 8.68 -11.41 -10.97
C ALA A 131 7.72 -11.55 -12.16
N GLN A 132 6.64 -12.32 -12.04
CA GLN A 132 5.60 -12.38 -13.08
C GLN A 132 4.71 -11.15 -13.08
N PHE A 133 4.55 -10.52 -11.92
CA PHE A 133 3.64 -9.39 -11.71
C PHE A 133 4.34 -8.03 -11.77
N ASP A 134 5.61 -7.94 -11.37
CA ASP A 134 6.37 -6.68 -11.42
C ASP A 134 7.84 -6.94 -11.79
N ARG A 135 8.48 -5.90 -12.29
CA ARG A 135 9.93 -5.87 -12.54
C ARG A 135 10.73 -5.64 -11.26
N LYS A 136 10.11 -5.06 -10.24
CA LYS A 136 10.66 -4.71 -8.95
C LYS A 136 9.99 -5.52 -7.85
N ILE A 137 10.77 -6.15 -7.02
CA ILE A 137 10.33 -7.02 -5.93
C ILE A 137 10.90 -6.44 -4.64
N LEU A 138 10.08 -6.40 -3.61
CA LEU A 138 10.48 -6.08 -2.25
C LEU A 138 10.50 -7.37 -1.43
N VAL A 139 11.59 -7.61 -0.71
CA VAL A 139 11.64 -8.66 0.30
C VAL A 139 11.79 -8.00 1.66
N GLU A 140 10.94 -8.36 2.61
CA GLU A 140 10.91 -7.81 3.96
C GLU A 140 11.10 -8.90 5.00
N GLU A 141 11.71 -8.55 6.12
CA GLU A 141 11.72 -9.42 7.30
C GLU A 141 10.29 -9.68 7.80
N ASN A 142 10.12 -10.80 8.50
CA ASN A 142 8.86 -11.08 9.18
C ASN A 142 8.81 -10.32 10.51
N ILE A 143 7.79 -9.50 10.69
CA ILE A 143 7.46 -8.91 11.97
C ILE A 143 6.40 -9.79 12.65
N ASP A 144 6.68 -10.24 13.85
CA ASP A 144 5.70 -10.92 14.70
C ASP A 144 4.99 -9.86 15.56
N GLY A 145 3.69 -9.67 15.35
CA GLY A 145 2.93 -8.61 16.01
C GLY A 145 1.48 -8.55 15.59
N HIS A 146 0.77 -7.56 16.13
CA HIS A 146 -0.62 -7.30 15.80
C HIS A 146 -0.74 -6.54 14.47
N GLU A 147 -1.67 -6.95 13.61
CA GLU A 147 -2.02 -6.20 12.41
C GLU A 147 -3.05 -5.14 12.76
N VAL A 148 -2.68 -3.87 12.60
CA VAL A 148 -3.53 -2.75 12.98
C VAL A 148 -3.69 -1.75 11.84
N GLU A 149 -4.84 -1.08 11.80
CA GLU A 149 -5.15 -0.05 10.83
C GLU A 149 -5.53 1.25 11.53
N CYS A 150 -5.14 2.37 10.96
CA CYS A 150 -5.50 3.70 11.42
C CYS A 150 -5.84 4.60 10.22
N ALA A 151 -7.10 4.96 10.07
CA ALA A 151 -7.52 5.91 9.04
C ALA A 151 -7.09 7.34 9.39
N VAL A 152 -6.74 8.11 8.38
CA VAL A 152 -6.33 9.51 8.52
C VAL A 152 -7.15 10.39 7.58
N LEU A 153 -7.59 11.53 8.06
CA LEU A 153 -8.34 12.51 7.30
C LEU A 153 -7.84 13.92 7.60
N GLY A 154 -7.76 14.75 6.60
CA GLY A 154 -7.40 16.15 6.70
C GLY A 154 -6.53 16.63 5.55
N ASN A 155 -6.28 17.91 5.51
CA ASN A 155 -5.28 18.54 4.65
C ASN A 155 -4.19 19.15 5.54
N GLU A 156 -4.37 20.38 6.01
CA GLU A 156 -3.44 21.04 6.94
C GLU A 156 -3.63 20.56 8.39
N ASP A 157 -4.87 20.32 8.79
CA ASP A 157 -5.23 19.78 10.12
C ASP A 157 -5.57 18.29 10.00
N VAL A 158 -4.53 17.48 10.07
CA VAL A 158 -4.62 16.01 9.89
C VAL A 158 -5.08 15.34 11.18
N LYS A 159 -6.06 14.45 11.07
CA LYS A 159 -6.64 13.72 12.21
C LYS A 159 -6.59 12.22 11.97
N ALA A 160 -5.92 11.52 12.88
CA ALA A 160 -5.97 10.07 12.95
C ALA A 160 -7.25 9.59 13.65
N ALA A 161 -7.88 8.59 13.09
CA ALA A 161 -9.05 7.94 13.65
C ALA A 161 -8.70 7.01 14.81
N THR A 162 -9.68 6.26 15.28
CA THR A 162 -9.47 5.14 16.21
C THR A 162 -8.70 4.03 15.51
N VAL A 163 -7.76 3.42 16.23
CA VAL A 163 -7.01 2.26 15.74
C VAL A 163 -7.90 1.03 15.81
N GLY A 164 -7.98 0.29 14.71
CA GLY A 164 -8.58 -1.03 14.62
C GLY A 164 -7.54 -2.12 14.52
N GLU A 165 -7.85 -3.30 15.04
CA GLU A 165 -7.03 -4.51 14.92
C GLU A 165 -7.71 -5.49 13.97
N ILE A 166 -6.91 -6.07 13.08
CA ILE A 166 -7.32 -7.15 12.18
C ILE A 166 -6.78 -8.45 12.77
N MET A 167 -7.68 -9.37 13.10
CA MET A 167 -7.31 -10.67 13.63
C MET A 167 -7.52 -11.74 12.54
N PRO A 168 -6.47 -12.00 11.72
CA PRO A 168 -6.58 -13.00 10.68
C PRO A 168 -6.66 -14.41 11.29
N THR A 169 -7.50 -15.25 10.75
CA THR A 169 -7.63 -16.66 11.17
C THR A 169 -6.61 -17.57 10.48
N VAL A 170 -5.84 -17.03 9.54
CA VAL A 170 -4.81 -17.74 8.78
C VAL A 170 -3.44 -17.09 9.02
N GLU A 171 -2.37 -17.86 8.86
CA GLU A 171 -0.99 -17.39 9.09
C GLU A 171 -0.59 -16.18 8.22
N PHE A 172 -1.27 -16.00 7.10
CA PHE A 172 -1.03 -14.89 6.19
C PHE A 172 -2.37 -14.34 5.67
N TYR A 173 -2.58 -13.02 5.83
CA TYR A 173 -3.75 -12.29 5.37
C TYR A 173 -3.64 -11.99 3.87
N ASP A 174 -3.85 -13.02 3.03
CA ASP A 174 -3.77 -12.94 1.58
C ASP A 174 -5.06 -12.39 0.93
N PHE A 175 -5.12 -12.44 -0.39
CA PHE A 175 -6.28 -11.97 -1.16
C PHE A 175 -7.56 -12.72 -0.78
N ASP A 176 -7.49 -14.03 -0.61
CA ASP A 176 -8.67 -14.84 -0.27
C ASP A 176 -9.16 -14.54 1.15
N ALA A 177 -8.25 -14.36 2.10
CA ALA A 177 -8.58 -13.94 3.46
C ALA A 177 -9.19 -12.52 3.51
N LYS A 178 -8.75 -11.62 2.60
CA LYS A 178 -9.27 -10.23 2.54
C LYS A 178 -10.67 -10.10 1.97
N TYR A 179 -11.01 -10.91 0.96
CA TYR A 179 -12.22 -10.70 0.16
C TYR A 179 -13.20 -11.86 0.17
N ASN A 180 -12.75 -13.07 0.46
CA ASN A 180 -13.54 -14.28 0.36
C ASN A 180 -13.76 -14.98 1.70
N ASP A 181 -12.93 -14.69 2.72
CA ASP A 181 -13.04 -15.30 4.05
C ASP A 181 -13.74 -14.36 5.02
N ASN A 182 -14.94 -14.75 5.45
CA ASN A 182 -15.72 -14.02 6.45
C ASN A 182 -15.30 -14.33 7.91
N SER A 183 -14.21 -15.07 8.10
CA SER A 183 -13.72 -15.46 9.43
C SER A 183 -12.76 -14.45 10.05
N THR A 184 -12.28 -13.46 9.28
CA THR A 184 -11.48 -12.37 9.81
C THR A 184 -12.30 -11.53 10.78
N GLU A 185 -11.84 -11.43 12.02
CA GLU A 185 -12.45 -10.57 13.02
C GLU A 185 -11.78 -9.20 13.05
N LEU A 186 -12.61 -8.15 13.18
CA LEU A 186 -12.16 -6.77 13.34
C LEU A 186 -12.50 -6.31 14.75
N GLN A 187 -11.50 -5.82 15.48
CA GLN A 187 -11.71 -5.22 16.80
C GLN A 187 -11.46 -3.72 16.74
N ILE A 188 -12.52 -2.93 16.93
CA ILE A 188 -12.47 -1.46 16.92
C ILE A 188 -13.18 -0.93 18.18
N PRO A 189 -12.46 -0.24 19.10
CA PRO A 189 -11.02 0.02 19.08
C PRO A 189 -10.19 -1.25 19.31
N ALA A 190 -8.92 -1.23 18.84
CA ALA A 190 -7.94 -2.28 19.13
C ALA A 190 -7.70 -2.42 20.64
N ASP A 191 -7.52 -3.65 21.13
CA ASP A 191 -7.19 -3.93 22.53
C ASP A 191 -5.69 -3.83 22.78
N LEU A 192 -5.16 -2.61 22.67
CA LEU A 192 -3.75 -2.30 22.85
C LEU A 192 -3.55 -1.26 23.97
N PRO A 193 -2.36 -1.21 24.58
CA PRO A 193 -2.03 -0.16 25.54
C PRO A 193 -2.27 1.23 24.95
N LYS A 194 -2.82 2.13 25.76
CA LYS A 194 -3.17 3.49 25.33
C LYS A 194 -1.98 4.22 24.70
N GLU A 195 -0.80 4.05 25.27
CA GLU A 195 0.45 4.64 24.78
C GLU A 195 0.79 4.14 23.36
N THR A 196 0.62 2.84 23.11
CA THR A 196 0.81 2.22 21.80
C THR A 196 -0.19 2.77 20.78
N ILE A 197 -1.47 2.90 21.17
CA ILE A 197 -2.52 3.48 20.31
C ILE A 197 -2.15 4.92 19.90
N GLU A 198 -1.72 5.75 20.85
CA GLU A 198 -1.33 7.14 20.55
C GLU A 198 -0.09 7.17 19.64
N GLN A 199 0.89 6.31 19.85
CA GLN A 199 2.07 6.21 18.98
C GLN A 199 1.70 5.78 17.55
N ILE A 200 0.79 4.83 17.38
CA ILE A 200 0.28 4.43 16.07
C ILE A 200 -0.39 5.61 15.36
N ARG A 201 -1.21 6.37 16.10
CA ARG A 201 -1.88 7.56 15.56
C ARG A 201 -0.90 8.66 15.16
N GLU A 202 0.15 8.88 15.93
CA GLU A 202 1.23 9.80 15.60
C GLU A 202 1.94 9.37 14.31
N TYR A 203 2.33 8.10 14.19
CA TYR A 203 2.94 7.58 12.97
C TYR A 203 2.00 7.65 11.77
N ALA A 204 0.70 7.38 11.95
CA ALA A 204 -0.28 7.48 10.87
C ALA A 204 -0.40 8.93 10.34
N CYS A 205 -0.42 9.92 11.24
CA CYS A 205 -0.38 11.34 10.85
C CYS A 205 0.94 11.68 10.14
N LEU A 206 2.06 11.20 10.65
CA LEU A 206 3.38 11.46 10.08
C LEU A 206 3.51 10.84 8.67
N LEU A 207 3.03 9.63 8.46
CA LEU A 207 2.95 8.97 7.16
C LEU A 207 2.14 9.78 6.15
N TYR A 208 1.01 10.32 6.61
CA TYR A 208 0.11 11.11 5.78
C TYR A 208 0.70 12.48 5.40
N THR A 209 1.48 13.09 6.31
CA THR A 209 2.12 14.40 6.13
C THR A 209 3.60 14.33 5.77
N SER A 210 4.22 13.13 5.78
CA SER A 210 5.59 12.95 5.29
C SER A 210 5.76 13.63 3.94
N PRO A 211 6.98 14.13 3.62
CA PRO A 211 7.21 14.97 2.44
C PRO A 211 6.81 14.27 1.15
N SER A 212 5.54 14.06 1.08
CA SER A 212 4.82 13.92 -0.16
C SER A 212 4.86 15.32 -0.77
N PRO A 213 5.14 15.45 -2.04
CA PRO A 213 5.19 16.74 -2.71
C PRO A 213 3.84 17.44 -2.83
N ARG A 214 3.02 17.30 -1.80
CA ARG A 214 1.79 18.06 -1.63
C ARG A 214 2.10 19.53 -1.30
N ASP A 215 3.37 19.85 -0.99
CA ASP A 215 3.77 21.09 -0.30
C ASP A 215 4.49 22.09 -1.21
N THR A 216 4.22 22.03 -2.49
CA THR A 216 4.69 23.08 -3.41
C THR A 216 3.61 23.53 -4.36
#